data_e89450c1d786b27505e90fa7cb6dc1fb
#
_entry.id   e89450c1d786b27505e90fa7cb6dc1fb
#
_cell.length_a   1.000
_cell.length_b   1.000
_cell.length_c   1.000
_cell.angle_alpha   90.00
_cell.angle_beta   90.00
_cell.angle_gamma   90.00
#
_symmetry.space_group_name_H-M   'P 1'
#
loop_
_entity.id
_entity.type
_entity.pdbx_description
1 polymer ?
#
loop_
_entity_poly.entity_id
_entity_poly.type
_entity_poly.pdbx_seq_one_letter_code
_entity_poly.pdbx_strand_id
1 'polypeptide(L)' 'MTTVRINDRDVELPEQATVVDAVAHTTGRQLTSTGAPVDGGRLGVAVALDGEVVPRSRWAATELSAGHELEIVTAVQGG' A
#
# COMPACT_ATOMS: atom_id res chain seq x y z
N MET A 1 -13.26 2.79 11.24
CA MET A 1 -11.86 2.73 10.79
C MET A 1 -11.36 1.31 10.89
N THR A 2 -10.51 0.94 9.98
CA THR A 2 -9.96 -0.41 9.91
C THR A 2 -8.50 -0.36 10.33
N THR A 3 -8.12 -1.21 11.28
CA THR A 3 -6.74 -1.27 11.72
C THR A 3 -6.04 -2.43 11.02
N VAL A 4 -5.00 -2.12 10.28
CA VAL A 4 -4.16 -3.12 9.62
C VAL A 4 -2.74 -2.99 10.14
N ARG A 5 -1.94 -4.00 9.89
CA ARG A 5 -0.55 -3.96 10.31
C ARG A 5 0.32 -3.77 9.09
N ILE A 6 1.08 -2.69 9.07
CA ILE A 6 1.99 -2.38 7.97
C ILE A 6 3.40 -2.35 8.53
N ASN A 7 4.24 -3.28 8.08
CA ASN A 7 5.64 -3.37 8.52
C ASN A 7 5.75 -3.40 10.04
N ASP A 8 4.92 -4.25 10.66
CA ASP A 8 4.88 -4.45 12.12
C ASP A 8 4.36 -3.25 12.90
N ARG A 9 3.66 -2.33 12.25
CA ARG A 9 3.03 -1.20 12.92
C ARG A 9 1.54 -1.22 12.65
N ASP A 10 0.76 -0.96 13.69
CA ASP A 10 -0.68 -0.85 13.55
C ASP A 10 -1.01 0.50 12.93
N VAL A 11 -1.76 0.47 11.85
CA VAL A 11 -2.15 1.67 11.11
C VAL A 11 -3.65 1.67 10.92
N GLU A 12 -4.28 2.80 11.24
CA GLU A 12 -5.71 2.96 11.03
C GLU A 12 -5.95 3.58 9.67
N LEU A 13 -6.81 2.93 8.90
CA LEU A 13 -7.18 3.39 7.56
C LEU A 13 -8.69 3.52 7.50
N PRO A 14 -9.21 4.35 6.56
CA PRO A 14 -10.65 4.44 6.38
C PRO A 14 -11.26 3.09 6.04
N GLU A 15 -12.53 2.93 6.32
CA GLU A 15 -13.22 1.71 5.90
C GLU A 15 -13.22 1.62 4.39
N GLN A 16 -13.16 0.39 3.88
CA GLN A 16 -13.05 0.11 2.45
C GLN A 16 -11.72 0.57 1.84
N ALA A 17 -10.72 0.84 2.68
CA ALA A 17 -9.39 1.16 2.18
C ALA A 17 -8.82 -0.02 1.40
N THR A 18 -8.01 0.28 0.40
CA THR A 18 -7.35 -0.72 -0.43
C THR A 18 -5.85 -0.68 -0.22
N VAL A 19 -5.15 -1.55 -0.90
CA VAL A 19 -3.69 -1.55 -0.86
C VAL A 19 -3.13 -0.20 -1.34
N VAL A 20 -3.83 0.46 -2.26
CA VAL A 20 -3.42 1.81 -2.70
C VAL A 20 -3.34 2.77 -1.51
N ASP A 21 -4.34 2.73 -0.63
CA ASP A 21 -4.35 3.60 0.53
C ASP A 21 -3.21 3.28 1.49
N ALA A 22 -2.91 2.00 1.67
CA ALA A 22 -1.82 1.59 2.55
C ALA A 22 -0.47 2.06 2.00
N VAL A 23 -0.27 1.95 0.69
CA VAL A 23 0.96 2.39 0.06
C VAL A 23 1.10 3.91 0.16
N ALA A 24 0.01 4.63 -0.10
CA ALA A 24 0.03 6.09 0.01
C ALA A 24 0.39 6.52 1.44
N HIS A 25 -0.18 5.86 2.43
CA HIS A 25 0.11 6.15 3.83
C HIS A 25 1.58 5.91 4.15
N THR A 26 2.10 4.77 3.71
CA THR A 26 3.47 4.36 4.06
C THR A 26 4.52 5.21 3.35
N THR A 27 4.28 5.55 2.11
CA THR A 27 5.26 6.33 1.33
C THR A 27 5.08 7.83 1.49
N GLY A 28 3.95 8.27 2.01
CA GLY A 28 3.64 9.69 2.12
C GLY A 28 3.38 10.35 0.77
N ARG A 29 3.17 9.57 -0.27
CA ARG A 29 2.94 10.11 -1.62
C ARG A 29 1.48 9.99 -1.99
N GLN A 30 1.02 10.94 -2.80
CA GLN A 30 -0.32 10.88 -3.34
C GLN A 30 -0.34 9.98 -4.56
N LEU A 31 -1.26 9.05 -4.56
CA LEU A 31 -1.41 8.08 -5.63
C LEU A 31 -2.75 8.22 -6.30
N THR A 32 -2.79 7.88 -7.58
CA THR A 32 -4.06 7.79 -8.30
C THR A 32 -4.82 6.55 -7.82
N SER A 33 -6.06 6.43 -8.26
CA SER A 33 -6.87 5.27 -7.89
C SER A 33 -6.29 3.94 -8.37
N THR A 34 -5.38 3.98 -9.34
CA THR A 34 -4.72 2.77 -9.85
C THR A 34 -3.37 2.51 -9.18
N GLY A 35 -2.95 3.37 -8.26
CA GLY A 35 -1.70 3.17 -7.54
C GLY A 35 -0.50 3.84 -8.17
N ALA A 36 -0.70 4.70 -9.17
CA ALA A 36 0.39 5.44 -9.77
C ALA A 36 0.59 6.77 -9.03
N PRO A 37 1.82 7.28 -8.93
CA PRO A 37 2.03 8.59 -8.33
C PRO A 37 1.32 9.68 -9.11
N VAL A 38 0.67 10.59 -8.38
CA VAL A 38 -0.09 11.67 -9.01
C VAL A 38 0.82 12.59 -9.81
N ASP A 39 2.06 12.77 -9.36
CA ASP A 39 3.01 13.64 -10.04
C ASP A 39 3.71 13.00 -11.25
N GLY A 40 3.34 11.77 -11.58
CA GLY A 40 3.93 11.06 -12.70
C GLY A 40 5.32 10.48 -12.42
N GLY A 41 5.78 10.57 -11.18
CA GLY A 41 7.07 10.02 -10.81
C GLY A 41 7.06 8.50 -10.72
N ARG A 42 8.21 7.94 -10.43
CA ARG A 42 8.33 6.49 -10.24
C ARG A 42 7.96 6.09 -8.82
N LEU A 43 7.37 4.94 -8.72
CA LEU A 43 7.03 4.35 -7.44
C LEU A 43 7.58 2.94 -7.41
N GLY A 44 8.78 2.80 -6.83
CA GLY A 44 9.40 1.48 -6.69
C GLY A 44 8.96 0.84 -5.38
N VAL A 45 7.78 0.26 -5.39
CA VAL A 45 7.21 -0.34 -4.18
C VAL A 45 6.72 -1.74 -4.48
N ALA A 46 7.03 -2.65 -3.58
CA ALA A 46 6.49 -4.00 -3.60
C ALA A 46 5.63 -4.20 -2.36
N VAL A 47 4.51 -4.87 -2.52
CA VAL A 47 3.56 -5.10 -1.44
C VAL A 47 3.28 -6.59 -1.32
N ALA A 48 3.31 -7.08 -0.09
CA ALA A 48 2.82 -8.42 0.23
C ALA A 48 1.71 -8.30 1.26
N LEU A 49 0.64 -9.05 1.05
CA LEU A 49 -0.50 -9.09 1.97
C LEU A 49 -0.61 -10.51 2.50
N ASP A 50 -0.49 -10.65 3.81
CA ASP A 50 -0.50 -11.96 4.48
C ASP A 50 0.45 -12.95 3.83
N GLY A 51 1.61 -12.45 3.42
CA GLY A 51 2.65 -13.29 2.83
C GLY A 51 2.54 -13.49 1.33
N GLU A 52 1.53 -12.90 0.68
CA GLU A 52 1.38 -13.04 -0.77
C GLU A 52 1.63 -11.71 -1.46
N VAL A 53 2.42 -11.75 -2.52
CA VAL A 53 2.72 -10.55 -3.29
C VAL A 53 1.46 -10.06 -3.99
N VAL A 54 1.19 -8.76 -3.87
CA VAL A 54 0.08 -8.11 -4.54
C VAL A 54 0.63 -7.22 -5.64
N PRO A 55 0.46 -7.60 -6.91
CA PRO A 55 0.94 -6.76 -8.01
C PRO A 55 0.16 -5.44 -8.06
N ARG A 56 0.82 -4.41 -8.58
CA ARG A 56 0.22 -3.08 -8.62
C ARG A 56 -1.15 -3.08 -9.32
N SER A 57 -1.30 -3.90 -10.33
CA SER A 57 -2.56 -3.98 -11.06
C SER A 57 -3.73 -4.44 -10.19
N ARG A 58 -3.44 -5.02 -9.04
CA ARG A 58 -4.47 -5.50 -8.11
C ARG A 58 -4.64 -4.63 -6.88
N TRP A 59 -3.79 -3.62 -6.70
CA TRP A 59 -3.84 -2.81 -5.49
C TRP A 59 -5.21 -2.17 -5.27
N ALA A 60 -5.78 -1.60 -6.31
CA ALA A 60 -7.07 -0.91 -6.19
C ALA A 60 -8.24 -1.86 -5.97
N ALA A 61 -8.08 -3.11 -6.36
CA ALA A 61 -9.12 -4.12 -6.20
C ALA A 61 -8.97 -4.94 -4.92
N THR A 62 -7.90 -4.71 -4.16
CA THR A 62 -7.62 -5.47 -2.95
C THR A 62 -8.02 -4.66 -1.74
N GLU A 63 -9.21 -4.92 -1.21
CA GLU A 63 -9.68 -4.26 0.00
C GLU A 63 -9.00 -4.83 1.22
N LEU A 64 -8.74 -3.94 2.18
CA LEU A 64 -8.11 -4.33 3.43
C LEU A 64 -9.15 -4.50 4.52
N SER A 65 -8.92 -5.47 5.39
CA SER A 65 -9.78 -5.76 6.53
C SER A 65 -8.95 -5.73 7.80
N ALA A 66 -9.64 -5.58 8.91
CA ALA A 66 -8.96 -5.58 10.21
C ALA A 66 -8.16 -6.87 10.38
N GLY A 67 -6.93 -6.72 10.85
CA GLY A 67 -6.06 -7.86 11.07
C GLY A 67 -5.18 -8.25 9.90
N HIS A 68 -5.36 -7.63 8.73
CA HIS A 68 -4.46 -7.89 7.61
C HIS A 68 -3.04 -7.43 7.94
N GLU A 69 -2.07 -8.20 7.48
CA GLU A 69 -0.66 -7.84 7.65
C GLU A 69 -0.06 -7.55 6.28
N LEU A 70 0.48 -6.35 6.14
CA LEU A 70 1.10 -5.92 4.90
C LEU A 70 2.59 -5.71 5.10
N GLU A 71 3.35 -6.10 4.11
CA GLU A 71 4.75 -5.72 4.02
C GLU A 71 4.91 -4.83 2.80
N ILE A 72 5.37 -3.62 3.03
CA ILE A 72 5.57 -2.65 1.96
C ILE A 72 7.05 -2.31 1.93
N VAL A 73 7.68 -2.65 0.83
CA VAL A 73 9.12 -2.43 0.64
C VAL A 73 9.29 -1.40 -0.46
N THR A 74 9.99 -0.32 -0.13
CA THR A 74 10.30 0.71 -1.12
C THR A 74 11.67 0.39 -1.70
N ALA A 75 11.75 0.29 -3.01
CA ALA A 75 13.03 0.11 -3.66
C ALA A 75 13.76 1.45 -3.64
N VAL A 76 15.00 1.41 -3.13
CA VAL A 76 15.85 2.59 -3.19
C VAL A 76 16.39 2.64 -4.61
N GLN A 77 15.98 3.65 -5.34
CA GLN A 77 16.57 3.91 -6.64
C GLN A 77 17.93 4.52 -6.40
N GLY A 78 18.94 3.74 -6.63
CA GLY A 78 20.31 4.14 -6.36
C GLY A 78 20.76 5.31 -7.19
N GLY A 79 20.24 6.34 -6.88
CA GLY A 79 20.67 7.60 -7.48
C GLY A 79 20.17 7.84 -8.78
#